data_8e1293fa344adcfed3358f4447e3af9a
#
_entry.id   8e1293fa344adcfed3358f4447e3af9a
#
_cell.length_a   1.000
_cell.length_b   1.000
_cell.length_c   1.000
_cell.angle_alpha   90.00
_cell.angle_beta   90.00
_cell.angle_gamma   90.00
#
_symmetry.space_group_name_H-M   'P 1'
#
loop_
_entity.id
_entity.type
_entity.pdbx_description
1 polymer ?
#
loop_
_entity_poly.entity_id
_entity_poly.type
_entity_poly.pdbx_seq_one_letter_code
_entity_poly.pdbx_strand_id
1 'polypeptide(L)'
;MIVKVPITICTMIAGYTGLITNLVYHRGKKVRMAFGFIYPTDFAAHVVYMIAAWVLIRQVRCSWIEIGMMMICVIFFEKYCDVRTSEAVMILLILCVIYLKIRNALAEKKGTKYKPSVLLKCLCLVIPYSLAGFMILTSRFYNPEITWMSKLNTLFSTRLAIGKEAFERYDIKLWGQNIPMIGNGGTTEPVQGYFFLDSSYVNILLRLGLVVFILIMLMISIIMIRNINQPYILAVMVIICIHSVMEHHMFELFCDVFLMLPFAKFGVEENEKELEKYKVTS
;
A
#
# COMPACT_ATOMS: atom_id res chain seq x y z
N MET A 1 15.73 -3.24 -2.75
CA MET A 1 15.44 -2.59 -4.04
C MET A 1 16.30 -3.15 -5.17
N ILE A 2 17.64 -3.13 -5.07
CA ILE A 2 18.57 -3.57 -6.13
C ILE A 2 18.25 -4.97 -6.67
N VAL A 3 17.83 -5.89 -5.83
CA VAL A 3 17.49 -7.27 -6.21
C VAL A 3 16.01 -7.39 -6.62
N LYS A 4 15.08 -6.76 -5.90
CA LYS A 4 13.63 -6.89 -6.17
C LYS A 4 13.22 -6.36 -7.54
N VAL A 5 13.72 -5.20 -7.95
CA VAL A 5 13.35 -4.58 -9.24
C VAL A 5 13.72 -5.47 -10.43
N PRO A 6 14.97 -5.93 -10.57
CA PRO A 6 15.32 -6.85 -11.68
C PRO A 6 14.51 -8.14 -11.65
N ILE A 7 14.33 -8.75 -10.47
CA ILE A 7 13.53 -9.99 -10.36
C ILE A 7 12.10 -9.75 -10.84
N THR A 8 11.44 -8.68 -10.39
CA THR A 8 10.06 -8.38 -10.81
C THR A 8 9.96 -8.13 -12.31
N ILE A 9 10.93 -7.42 -12.91
CA ILE A 9 10.97 -7.19 -14.35
C ILE A 9 11.19 -8.54 -15.10
N CYS A 10 12.14 -9.35 -14.63
CA CYS A 10 12.40 -10.67 -15.25
C CYS A 10 11.17 -11.58 -15.15
N THR A 11 10.49 -11.61 -13.99
CA THR A 11 9.27 -12.40 -13.79
C THR A 11 8.14 -11.91 -14.70
N MET A 12 7.99 -10.59 -14.83
CA MET A 12 7.00 -9.98 -15.73
C MET A 12 7.26 -10.36 -17.19
N ILE A 13 8.51 -10.26 -17.65
CA ILE A 13 8.90 -10.63 -19.02
C ILE A 13 8.71 -12.13 -19.24
N ALA A 14 9.17 -12.96 -18.31
CA ALA A 14 9.03 -14.41 -18.40
C ALA A 14 7.56 -14.85 -18.41
N GLY A 15 6.69 -14.20 -17.60
CA GLY A 15 5.25 -14.44 -17.65
C GLY A 15 4.59 -13.99 -18.95
N TYR A 16 5.00 -12.84 -19.48
CA TYR A 16 4.47 -12.34 -20.75
C TYR A 16 4.89 -13.19 -21.96
N THR A 17 6.12 -13.67 -21.96
CA THR A 17 6.67 -14.52 -23.04
C THR A 17 6.29 -16.00 -22.92
N GLY A 18 5.61 -16.40 -21.84
CA GLY A 18 5.23 -17.80 -21.60
C GLY A 18 6.36 -18.70 -21.09
N LEU A 19 7.51 -18.14 -20.68
CA LEU A 19 8.60 -18.88 -20.04
C LEU A 19 8.23 -19.41 -18.66
N ILE A 20 7.34 -18.70 -17.96
CA ILE A 20 6.70 -19.15 -16.73
C ILE A 20 5.18 -19.07 -16.88
N THR A 21 4.46 -19.84 -16.07
CA THR A 21 3.00 -19.83 -16.08
C THR A 21 2.48 -18.43 -15.74
N ASN A 22 1.73 -17.84 -16.67
CA ASN A 22 1.03 -16.59 -16.45
C ASN A 22 -0.46 -16.88 -16.28
N LEU A 23 -0.97 -16.77 -15.06
CA LEU A 23 -2.39 -16.96 -14.78
C LEU A 23 -3.18 -15.79 -15.36
N VAL A 24 -4.18 -16.11 -16.17
CA VAL A 24 -5.01 -15.14 -16.88
C VAL A 24 -6.43 -15.24 -16.37
N TYR A 25 -6.92 -14.16 -15.79
CA TYR A 25 -8.27 -14.04 -15.25
C TYR A 25 -9.13 -13.18 -16.16
N HIS A 26 -10.46 -13.38 -16.07
CA HIS A 26 -11.43 -12.58 -16.82
C HIS A 26 -12.33 -11.80 -15.86
N ARG A 27 -12.50 -10.50 -16.12
CA ARG A 27 -13.52 -9.67 -15.46
C ARG A 27 -14.40 -9.05 -16.54
N GLY A 28 -15.51 -9.70 -16.85
CA GLY A 28 -16.33 -9.35 -18.02
C GLY A 28 -15.53 -9.54 -19.30
N LYS A 29 -15.34 -8.45 -20.08
CA LYS A 29 -14.56 -8.49 -21.32
C LYS A 29 -13.05 -8.21 -21.12
N LYS A 30 -12.63 -7.79 -19.91
CA LYS A 30 -11.23 -7.47 -19.62
C LYS A 30 -10.44 -8.72 -19.24
N VAL A 31 -9.27 -8.82 -19.82
CA VAL A 31 -8.27 -9.84 -19.52
C VAL A 31 -7.31 -9.30 -18.45
N ARG A 32 -7.03 -10.09 -17.42
CA ARG A 32 -6.19 -9.71 -16.28
C ARG A 32 -5.06 -10.71 -16.15
N MET A 33 -3.82 -10.22 -16.24
CA MET A 33 -2.61 -11.04 -16.18
C MET A 33 -1.94 -10.93 -14.81
N ALA A 34 -1.47 -12.04 -14.28
CA ALA A 34 -0.80 -12.11 -12.98
C ALA A 34 0.74 -12.07 -13.05
N PHE A 35 1.33 -12.17 -14.24
CA PHE A 35 2.78 -12.04 -14.51
C PHE A 35 3.66 -12.91 -13.59
N GLY A 36 3.28 -14.19 -13.41
CA GLY A 36 4.00 -15.13 -12.55
C GLY A 36 3.63 -15.08 -11.07
N PHE A 37 2.72 -14.18 -10.67
CA PHE A 37 2.05 -14.20 -9.37
C PHE A 37 0.76 -15.04 -9.42
N ILE A 38 0.18 -15.31 -8.26
CA ILE A 38 -1.09 -16.04 -8.19
C ILE A 38 -2.24 -15.14 -8.67
N TYR A 39 -2.25 -13.86 -8.26
CA TYR A 39 -3.27 -12.90 -8.66
C TYR A 39 -2.68 -11.63 -9.28
N PRO A 40 -3.41 -10.98 -10.20
CA PRO A 40 -3.03 -9.66 -10.72
C PRO A 40 -2.94 -8.59 -9.63
N THR A 41 -3.75 -8.71 -8.56
CA THR A 41 -3.72 -7.82 -7.39
C THR A 41 -2.41 -7.94 -6.61
N ASP A 42 -1.88 -9.15 -6.42
CA ASP A 42 -0.62 -9.39 -5.72
C ASP A 42 0.56 -8.82 -6.48
N PHE A 43 0.60 -9.03 -7.81
CA PHE A 43 1.61 -8.42 -8.68
C PHE A 43 1.57 -6.89 -8.58
N ALA A 44 0.39 -6.28 -8.74
CA ALA A 44 0.26 -4.83 -8.69
C ALA A 44 0.58 -4.26 -7.30
N ALA A 45 0.14 -4.91 -6.22
CA ALA A 45 0.51 -4.55 -4.86
C ALA A 45 2.02 -4.58 -4.68
N HIS A 46 2.69 -5.64 -5.11
CA HIS A 46 4.15 -5.76 -5.04
C HIS A 46 4.85 -4.58 -5.73
N VAL A 47 4.39 -4.18 -6.92
CA VAL A 47 4.94 -3.03 -7.66
C VAL A 47 4.66 -1.71 -6.92
N VAL A 48 3.45 -1.51 -6.36
CA VAL A 48 3.10 -0.33 -5.56
C VAL A 48 4.06 -0.18 -4.37
N TYR A 49 4.27 -1.25 -3.59
CA TYR A 49 5.18 -1.23 -2.44
C TYR A 49 6.64 -1.00 -2.86
N MET A 50 7.04 -1.55 -3.99
CA MET A 50 8.37 -1.35 -4.54
C MET A 50 8.59 0.11 -4.97
N ILE A 51 7.61 0.74 -5.62
CA ILE A 51 7.66 2.16 -6.00
C ILE A 51 7.60 3.05 -4.76
N ALA A 52 6.77 2.73 -3.78
CA ALA A 52 6.73 3.44 -2.50
C ALA A 52 8.10 3.42 -1.80
N ALA A 53 8.78 2.27 -1.78
CA ALA A 53 10.15 2.16 -1.26
C ALA A 53 11.15 2.99 -2.09
N TRP A 54 11.00 3.02 -3.41
CA TRP A 54 11.82 3.87 -4.28
C TRP A 54 11.64 5.35 -3.95
N VAL A 55 10.40 5.79 -3.78
CA VAL A 55 10.10 7.18 -3.37
C VAL A 55 10.78 7.53 -2.05
N LEU A 56 10.82 6.61 -1.06
CA LEU A 56 11.51 6.84 0.21
C LEU A 56 13.03 6.95 0.06
N ILE A 57 13.64 6.18 -0.85
CA ILE A 57 15.08 6.26 -1.12
C ILE A 57 15.42 7.56 -1.85
N ARG A 58 14.61 7.95 -2.84
CA ARG A 58 14.87 9.11 -3.68
C ARG A 58 14.42 10.44 -3.08
N GLN A 59 13.31 10.45 -2.37
CA GLN A 59 12.71 11.63 -1.74
C GLN A 59 12.71 12.86 -2.67
N VAL A 60 13.34 13.94 -2.26
CA VAL A 60 13.47 15.18 -3.04
C VAL A 60 14.19 14.96 -4.37
N ARG A 61 15.12 13.98 -4.44
CA ARG A 61 15.91 13.66 -5.64
C ARG A 61 15.11 12.91 -6.72
N CYS A 62 13.84 12.57 -6.46
CA CYS A 62 12.97 11.93 -7.46
C CYS A 62 12.84 12.84 -8.70
N SER A 63 13.28 12.35 -9.86
CA SER A 63 13.27 13.11 -11.11
C SER A 63 11.89 13.08 -11.79
N TRP A 64 11.66 13.97 -12.76
CA TRP A 64 10.44 13.96 -13.56
C TRP A 64 10.35 12.70 -14.45
N ILE A 65 11.49 12.15 -14.88
CA ILE A 65 11.55 10.90 -15.64
C ILE A 65 11.05 9.74 -14.76
N GLU A 66 11.46 9.67 -13.48
CA GLU A 66 10.99 8.64 -12.54
C GLU A 66 9.48 8.76 -12.30
N ILE A 67 8.94 9.99 -12.20
CA ILE A 67 7.50 10.22 -12.11
C ILE A 67 6.80 9.75 -13.38
N GLY A 68 7.37 10.02 -14.56
CA GLY A 68 6.87 9.51 -15.84
C GLY A 68 6.84 7.97 -15.88
N MET A 69 7.88 7.30 -15.37
CA MET A 69 7.91 5.83 -15.25
C MET A 69 6.82 5.29 -14.31
N MET A 70 6.55 5.98 -13.21
CA MET A 70 5.44 5.62 -12.31
C MET A 70 4.08 5.75 -13.03
N MET A 71 3.88 6.77 -13.87
CA MET A 71 2.67 6.90 -14.69
C MET A 71 2.52 5.77 -15.72
N ILE A 72 3.64 5.32 -16.32
CA ILE A 72 3.63 4.16 -17.23
C ILE A 72 3.17 2.91 -16.47
N CYS A 73 3.59 2.71 -15.22
CA CYS A 73 3.11 1.60 -14.39
C CYS A 73 1.59 1.66 -14.14
N VAL A 74 1.00 2.85 -13.97
CA VAL A 74 -0.46 3.02 -13.82
C VAL A 74 -1.17 2.57 -15.10
N ILE A 75 -0.72 3.03 -16.27
CA ILE A 75 -1.28 2.63 -17.57
C ILE A 75 -1.14 1.11 -17.78
N PHE A 76 -0.01 0.55 -17.36
CA PHE A 76 0.22 -0.88 -17.43
C PHE A 76 -0.77 -1.66 -16.54
N PHE A 77 -1.04 -1.18 -15.32
CA PHE A 77 -2.01 -1.81 -14.42
C PHE A 77 -3.41 -1.79 -15.02
N GLU A 78 -3.86 -0.64 -15.56
CA GLU A 78 -5.16 -0.52 -16.20
C GLU A 78 -5.31 -1.51 -17.37
N LYS A 79 -4.28 -1.56 -18.21
CA LYS A 79 -4.35 -2.34 -19.45
C LYS A 79 -4.24 -3.85 -19.23
N TYR A 80 -3.36 -4.29 -18.32
CA TYR A 80 -2.99 -5.71 -18.19
C TYR A 80 -3.45 -6.37 -16.89
N CYS A 81 -3.67 -5.59 -15.83
CA CYS A 81 -4.04 -6.15 -14.53
C CYS A 81 -5.48 -5.84 -14.11
N ASP A 82 -6.06 -4.72 -14.57
CA ASP A 82 -7.40 -4.20 -14.16
C ASP A 82 -7.56 -4.20 -12.62
N VAL A 83 -6.63 -3.53 -11.91
CA VAL A 83 -6.52 -3.52 -10.44
C VAL A 83 -6.76 -2.12 -9.89
N ARG A 84 -8.02 -1.71 -9.86
CA ARG A 84 -8.47 -0.34 -9.54
C ARG A 84 -7.87 0.23 -8.25
N THR A 85 -7.69 -0.59 -7.21
CA THR A 85 -7.15 -0.14 -5.92
C THR A 85 -5.69 0.28 -6.07
N SER A 86 -4.85 -0.58 -6.65
CA SER A 86 -3.43 -0.29 -6.86
C SER A 86 -3.23 0.86 -7.84
N GLU A 87 -4.08 0.99 -8.86
CA GLU A 87 -4.10 2.16 -9.78
C GLU A 87 -4.38 3.45 -9.03
N ALA A 88 -5.47 3.51 -8.26
CA ALA A 88 -5.87 4.70 -7.51
C ALA A 88 -4.80 5.12 -6.49
N VAL A 89 -4.25 4.14 -5.76
CA VAL A 89 -3.19 4.37 -4.76
C VAL A 89 -1.90 4.84 -5.42
N MET A 90 -1.55 4.31 -6.59
CA MET A 90 -0.38 4.75 -7.34
C MET A 90 -0.55 6.18 -7.86
N ILE A 91 -1.73 6.53 -8.40
CA ILE A 91 -2.05 7.90 -8.81
C ILE A 91 -1.91 8.85 -7.62
N LEU A 92 -2.46 8.49 -6.47
CA LEU A 92 -2.39 9.30 -5.25
C LEU A 92 -0.93 9.48 -4.79
N LEU A 93 -0.11 8.42 -4.83
CA LEU A 93 1.32 8.50 -4.53
C LEU A 93 2.04 9.46 -5.48
N ILE A 94 1.77 9.39 -6.78
CA ILE A 94 2.36 10.28 -7.79
C ILE A 94 1.97 11.73 -7.50
N LEU A 95 0.70 12.00 -7.22
CA LEU A 95 0.23 13.35 -6.87
C LEU A 95 0.92 13.88 -5.61
N CYS A 96 1.09 13.04 -4.57
CA CYS A 96 1.84 13.38 -3.38
C CYS A 96 3.30 13.72 -3.71
N VAL A 97 3.97 12.93 -4.53
CA VAL A 97 5.37 13.16 -4.93
C VAL A 97 5.50 14.48 -5.71
N ILE A 98 4.61 14.74 -6.67
CA ILE A 98 4.58 15.99 -7.44
C ILE A 98 4.37 17.19 -6.50
N TYR A 99 3.36 17.11 -5.63
CA TYR A 99 3.08 18.15 -4.64
C TYR A 99 4.30 18.45 -3.77
N LEU A 100 4.91 17.42 -3.20
CA LEU A 100 6.08 17.57 -2.33
C LEU A 100 7.29 18.11 -3.10
N LYS A 101 7.50 17.70 -4.34
CA LYS A 101 8.56 18.22 -5.21
C LYS A 101 8.39 19.72 -5.46
N ILE A 102 7.17 20.16 -5.80
CA ILE A 102 6.85 21.59 -6.01
C ILE A 102 7.05 22.38 -4.71
N ARG A 103 6.55 21.86 -3.57
CA ARG A 103 6.70 22.54 -2.27
C ARG A 103 8.16 22.66 -1.84
N ASN A 104 8.99 21.64 -2.08
CA ASN A 104 10.43 21.71 -1.81
C ASN A 104 11.12 22.73 -2.71
N ALA A 105 10.84 22.75 -4.01
CA ALA A 105 11.42 23.73 -4.95
C ALA A 105 11.04 25.18 -4.58
N LEU A 106 9.79 25.41 -4.13
CA LEU A 106 9.36 26.73 -3.67
C LEU A 106 10.02 27.15 -2.35
N ALA A 107 10.26 26.20 -1.44
CA ALA A 107 10.97 26.47 -0.18
C ALA A 107 12.46 26.78 -0.44
N GLU A 108 13.10 26.01 -1.33
CA GLU A 108 14.48 26.21 -1.73
C GLU A 108 14.73 27.59 -2.34
N LYS A 109 13.81 28.08 -3.21
CA LYS A 109 13.87 29.47 -3.72
C LYS A 109 13.81 30.54 -2.63
N LYS A 110 13.30 30.20 -1.43
CA LYS A 110 13.25 31.08 -0.26
C LYS A 110 14.40 30.82 0.72
N GLY A 111 15.38 29.99 0.36
CA GLY A 111 16.48 29.59 1.23
C GLY A 111 16.07 28.72 2.43
N THR A 112 14.91 28.05 2.36
CA THR A 112 14.37 27.23 3.46
C THR A 112 14.09 25.79 3.02
N LYS A 113 13.97 24.88 3.98
CA LYS A 113 13.50 23.50 3.72
C LYS A 113 11.99 23.43 3.96
N TYR A 114 11.25 22.74 3.08
CA TYR A 114 9.83 22.52 3.28
C TYR A 114 9.60 21.67 4.53
N LYS A 115 8.73 22.15 5.41
CA LYS A 115 8.21 21.39 6.56
C LYS A 115 6.69 21.31 6.45
N PRO A 116 6.09 20.13 6.70
CA PRO A 116 4.64 20.00 6.69
C PRO A 116 4.01 20.85 7.80
N SER A 117 2.84 21.43 7.53
CA SER A 117 2.09 22.20 8.54
C SER A 117 1.63 21.30 9.68
N VAL A 118 1.33 21.90 10.84
CA VAL A 118 0.82 21.17 12.00
C VAL A 118 -0.46 20.41 11.65
N LEU A 119 -1.37 21.06 10.93
CA LEU A 119 -2.62 20.43 10.47
C LEU A 119 -2.35 19.17 9.63
N LEU A 120 -1.42 19.26 8.65
CA LEU A 120 -1.07 18.11 7.82
C LEU A 120 -0.48 16.96 8.64
N LYS A 121 0.38 17.27 9.61
CA LYS A 121 0.94 16.28 10.54
C LYS A 121 -0.15 15.57 11.34
N CYS A 122 -1.08 16.33 11.92
CA CYS A 122 -2.21 15.78 12.67
C CYS A 122 -3.09 14.89 11.78
N LEU A 123 -3.42 15.35 10.56
CA LEU A 123 -4.19 14.57 9.59
C LEU A 123 -3.49 13.25 9.25
N CYS A 124 -2.20 13.29 8.95
CA CYS A 124 -1.43 12.07 8.66
C CYS A 124 -1.49 11.06 9.83
N LEU A 125 -1.38 11.51 11.08
CA LEU A 125 -1.44 10.64 12.26
C LEU A 125 -2.83 10.05 12.51
N VAL A 126 -3.90 10.76 12.16
CA VAL A 126 -5.28 10.32 12.38
C VAL A 126 -5.76 9.37 11.27
N ILE A 127 -5.30 9.55 10.03
CA ILE A 127 -5.75 8.77 8.87
C ILE A 127 -5.66 7.25 9.08
N PRO A 128 -4.56 6.64 9.56
CA PRO A 128 -4.48 5.19 9.76
C PRO A 128 -5.58 4.64 10.66
N TYR A 129 -5.87 5.33 11.76
CA TYR A 129 -6.92 4.93 12.71
C TYR A 129 -8.31 5.13 12.13
N SER A 130 -8.53 6.23 11.41
CA SER A 130 -9.80 6.49 10.73
C SER A 130 -10.11 5.43 9.68
N LEU A 131 -9.10 5.03 8.89
CA LEU A 131 -9.24 3.98 7.89
C LEU A 131 -9.50 2.61 8.51
N ALA A 132 -8.78 2.28 9.59
CA ALA A 132 -8.99 1.05 10.35
C ALA A 132 -10.40 0.99 10.94
N GLY A 133 -10.81 2.04 11.66
CA GLY A 133 -12.15 2.15 12.24
C GLY A 133 -13.24 2.12 11.18
N PHE A 134 -13.07 2.86 10.08
CA PHE A 134 -13.99 2.86 8.95
C PHE A 134 -14.18 1.45 8.38
N MET A 135 -13.09 0.73 8.06
CA MET A 135 -13.19 -0.58 7.45
C MET A 135 -13.78 -1.63 8.40
N ILE A 136 -13.39 -1.61 9.68
CA ILE A 136 -13.91 -2.53 10.69
C ILE A 136 -15.40 -2.28 10.93
N LEU A 137 -15.81 -1.02 11.14
CA LEU A 137 -17.20 -0.68 11.42
C LEU A 137 -18.11 -0.92 10.20
N THR A 138 -17.70 -0.50 9.01
CA THR A 138 -18.50 -0.72 7.80
C THR A 138 -18.62 -2.20 7.44
N SER A 139 -17.59 -3.02 7.70
CA SER A 139 -17.69 -4.47 7.54
C SER A 139 -18.62 -5.10 8.57
N ARG A 140 -18.41 -4.78 9.87
CA ARG A 140 -19.20 -5.38 10.97
C ARG A 140 -20.68 -5.06 10.87
N PHE A 141 -21.03 -3.83 10.48
CA PHE A 141 -22.42 -3.34 10.41
C PHE A 141 -22.95 -3.29 8.97
N TYR A 142 -22.29 -3.96 8.02
CA TYR A 142 -22.74 -3.99 6.64
C TYR A 142 -24.17 -4.51 6.54
N ASN A 143 -25.03 -3.73 5.84
CA ASN A 143 -26.39 -4.13 5.51
C ASN A 143 -26.65 -3.86 4.02
N PRO A 144 -26.91 -4.90 3.20
CA PRO A 144 -27.15 -4.74 1.77
C PRO A 144 -28.41 -3.95 1.43
N GLU A 145 -29.40 -3.86 2.33
CA GLU A 145 -30.63 -3.09 2.16
C GLU A 145 -30.35 -1.56 2.21
N ILE A 146 -29.26 -1.15 2.85
CA ILE A 146 -28.87 0.25 2.93
C ILE A 146 -28.14 0.64 1.64
N THR A 147 -28.75 1.48 0.82
CA THR A 147 -28.30 1.83 -0.53
C THR A 147 -26.83 2.30 -0.58
N TRP A 148 -26.39 3.16 0.35
CA TRP A 148 -25.01 3.64 0.34
C TRP A 148 -24.01 2.54 0.72
N MET A 149 -24.35 1.63 1.64
CA MET A 149 -23.51 0.49 2.01
C MET A 149 -23.40 -0.51 0.85
N SER A 150 -24.49 -0.77 0.15
CA SER A 150 -24.50 -1.63 -1.04
C SER A 150 -23.63 -1.06 -2.15
N LYS A 151 -23.72 0.24 -2.43
CA LYS A 151 -22.86 0.93 -3.40
C LYS A 151 -21.38 0.88 -2.98
N LEU A 152 -21.10 1.11 -1.69
CA LEU A 152 -19.74 1.05 -1.15
C LEU A 152 -19.17 -0.38 -1.27
N ASN A 153 -19.98 -1.40 -0.97
CA ASN A 153 -19.57 -2.80 -1.14
C ASN A 153 -19.25 -3.15 -2.59
N THR A 154 -20.04 -2.65 -3.55
CA THR A 154 -19.76 -2.80 -4.98
C THR A 154 -18.44 -2.11 -5.36
N LEU A 155 -18.21 -0.90 -4.86
CA LEU A 155 -16.95 -0.16 -5.06
C LEU A 155 -15.76 -0.94 -4.49
N PHE A 156 -15.94 -1.56 -3.32
CA PHE A 156 -14.93 -2.35 -2.60
C PHE A 156 -14.93 -3.82 -3.04
N SER A 157 -15.53 -4.15 -4.20
CA SER A 157 -15.51 -5.50 -4.78
C SER A 157 -15.89 -6.58 -3.76
N THR A 158 -17.04 -6.39 -3.05
CA THR A 158 -17.66 -7.28 -2.06
C THR A 158 -16.92 -7.47 -0.72
N ARG A 159 -15.86 -6.71 -0.47
CA ARG A 159 -15.04 -6.85 0.75
C ARG A 159 -15.79 -6.55 2.04
N LEU A 160 -16.82 -5.68 2.00
CA LEU A 160 -17.66 -5.41 3.18
C LEU A 160 -18.55 -6.60 3.53
N ALA A 161 -19.12 -7.25 2.52
CA ALA A 161 -19.96 -8.43 2.72
C ALA A 161 -19.15 -9.61 3.29
N ILE A 162 -17.95 -9.87 2.73
CA ILE A 162 -17.03 -10.89 3.23
C ILE A 162 -16.57 -10.55 4.65
N GLY A 163 -16.27 -9.27 4.92
CA GLY A 163 -15.93 -8.80 6.26
C GLY A 163 -17.05 -9.01 7.28
N LYS A 164 -18.32 -8.73 6.91
CA LYS A 164 -19.49 -9.03 7.74
C LYS A 164 -19.57 -10.51 8.05
N GLU A 165 -19.51 -11.35 7.02
CA GLU A 165 -19.53 -12.80 7.16
C GLU A 165 -18.42 -13.29 8.12
N ALA A 166 -17.24 -12.68 8.06
CA ALA A 166 -16.15 -12.99 8.98
C ALA A 166 -16.49 -12.62 10.42
N PHE A 167 -17.09 -11.45 10.67
CA PHE A 167 -17.52 -11.05 12.01
C PHE A 167 -18.72 -11.85 12.55
N GLU A 168 -19.53 -12.45 11.68
CA GLU A 168 -20.62 -13.35 12.07
C GLU A 168 -20.12 -14.76 12.41
N ARG A 169 -19.06 -15.22 11.74
CA ARG A 169 -18.48 -16.55 11.97
C ARG A 169 -17.43 -16.59 13.09
N TYR A 170 -16.72 -15.47 13.33
CA TYR A 170 -15.54 -15.40 14.20
C TYR A 170 -15.60 -14.21 15.13
N ASP A 171 -15.45 -14.47 16.43
CA ASP A 171 -15.28 -13.42 17.43
C ASP A 171 -13.89 -12.78 17.39
N ILE A 172 -13.78 -11.54 17.87
CA ILE A 172 -12.50 -10.87 18.08
C ILE A 172 -11.81 -11.51 19.27
N LYS A 173 -10.70 -12.20 19.03
CA LYS A 173 -9.87 -12.82 20.09
C LYS A 173 -8.64 -11.98 20.39
N LEU A 174 -8.13 -12.07 21.62
CA LEU A 174 -6.93 -11.33 22.02
C LEU A 174 -5.68 -11.77 21.23
N TRP A 175 -5.48 -13.09 21.11
CA TRP A 175 -4.28 -13.71 20.53
C TRP A 175 -4.49 -14.30 19.14
N GLY A 176 -5.61 -13.94 18.51
CA GLY A 176 -5.96 -14.45 17.19
C GLY A 176 -6.55 -15.85 17.19
N GLN A 177 -6.82 -16.33 15.99
CA GLN A 177 -7.43 -17.64 15.75
C GLN A 177 -7.15 -18.12 14.33
N ASN A 178 -7.25 -19.43 14.11
CA ASN A 178 -7.17 -19.99 12.78
C ASN A 178 -8.48 -19.72 12.03
N ILE A 179 -8.41 -18.96 10.96
CA ILE A 179 -9.52 -18.69 10.04
C ILE A 179 -9.16 -19.32 8.71
N PRO A 180 -9.84 -20.40 8.30
CA PRO A 180 -9.64 -21.00 6.99
C PRO A 180 -10.00 -19.99 5.90
N MET A 181 -9.04 -19.66 5.03
CA MET A 181 -9.27 -18.79 3.90
C MET A 181 -9.34 -19.61 2.61
N ILE A 182 -10.41 -19.46 1.88
CA ILE A 182 -10.64 -20.13 0.60
C ILE A 182 -10.56 -19.07 -0.49
N GLY A 183 -9.40 -18.95 -1.10
CA GLY A 183 -9.15 -18.11 -2.29
C GLY A 183 -9.35 -18.95 -3.56
N ASN A 184 -9.18 -18.31 -4.72
CA ASN A 184 -9.27 -19.02 -6.00
C ASN A 184 -8.09 -19.99 -6.26
N GLY A 185 -7.06 -20.01 -5.40
CA GLY A 185 -5.95 -20.97 -5.46
C GLY A 185 -5.17 -20.99 -6.78
N GLY A 186 -5.20 -19.89 -7.55
CA GLY A 186 -4.60 -19.82 -8.89
C GLY A 186 -5.48 -20.43 -9.98
N THR A 187 -6.72 -20.86 -9.69
CA THR A 187 -7.67 -21.25 -10.71
C THR A 187 -8.38 -20.03 -11.29
N THR A 188 -8.73 -20.07 -12.56
CA THR A 188 -9.48 -19.02 -13.24
C THR A 188 -10.99 -19.17 -13.08
N GLU A 189 -11.44 -20.32 -12.56
CA GLU A 189 -12.84 -20.64 -12.34
C GLU A 189 -13.31 -20.20 -10.95
N PRO A 190 -14.59 -19.82 -10.78
CA PRO A 190 -15.15 -19.50 -9.49
C PRO A 190 -15.06 -20.69 -8.52
N VAL A 191 -14.47 -20.49 -7.36
CA VAL A 191 -14.36 -21.49 -6.30
C VAL A 191 -15.60 -21.43 -5.43
N GLN A 192 -16.21 -22.61 -5.17
CA GLN A 192 -17.33 -22.70 -4.22
C GLN A 192 -16.85 -22.39 -2.80
N GLY A 193 -17.63 -21.57 -2.09
CA GLY A 193 -17.29 -21.17 -0.71
C GLY A 193 -16.13 -20.19 -0.63
N TYR A 194 -15.92 -19.37 -1.67
CA TYR A 194 -14.90 -18.30 -1.62
C TYR A 194 -15.05 -17.45 -0.36
N PHE A 195 -14.02 -17.43 0.46
CA PHE A 195 -13.94 -16.66 1.69
C PHE A 195 -12.50 -16.22 1.92
N PHE A 196 -12.18 -14.97 1.59
CA PHE A 196 -10.85 -14.43 1.72
C PHE A 196 -10.89 -12.98 2.24
N LEU A 197 -10.18 -12.71 3.34
CA LEU A 197 -10.13 -11.39 3.98
C LEU A 197 -9.05 -10.53 3.33
N ASP A 198 -9.42 -9.82 2.28
CA ASP A 198 -8.50 -8.93 1.56
C ASP A 198 -8.13 -7.68 2.37
N SER A 199 -9.05 -7.12 3.18
CA SER A 199 -8.70 -5.96 3.99
C SER A 199 -7.71 -6.32 5.08
N SER A 200 -6.53 -5.67 5.10
CA SER A 200 -5.52 -5.86 6.13
C SER A 200 -6.08 -5.61 7.54
N TYR A 201 -6.91 -4.59 7.71
CA TYR A 201 -7.46 -4.22 9.02
C TYR A 201 -8.35 -5.30 9.61
N VAL A 202 -9.27 -5.85 8.80
CA VAL A 202 -10.16 -6.93 9.24
C VAL A 202 -9.39 -8.24 9.40
N ASN A 203 -8.49 -8.55 8.46
CA ASN A 203 -7.66 -9.74 8.48
C ASN A 203 -6.77 -9.79 9.74
N ILE A 204 -6.02 -8.72 10.02
CA ILE A 204 -5.15 -8.66 11.19
C ILE A 204 -5.96 -8.76 12.48
N LEU A 205 -7.07 -8.01 12.60
CA LEU A 205 -7.89 -8.00 13.80
C LEU A 205 -8.49 -9.37 14.12
N LEU A 206 -9.06 -10.05 13.15
CA LEU A 206 -9.75 -11.33 13.38
C LEU A 206 -8.76 -12.51 13.43
N ARG A 207 -7.78 -12.54 12.53
CA ARG A 207 -6.88 -13.67 12.37
C ARG A 207 -5.69 -13.64 13.33
N LEU A 208 -5.05 -12.46 13.49
CA LEU A 208 -3.89 -12.30 14.38
C LEU A 208 -4.28 -11.81 15.78
N GLY A 209 -5.47 -11.27 15.92
CA GLY A 209 -6.05 -10.85 17.19
C GLY A 209 -5.82 -9.39 17.55
N LEU A 210 -6.53 -8.98 18.60
CA LEU A 210 -6.58 -7.59 19.02
C LEU A 210 -5.20 -7.07 19.47
N VAL A 211 -4.41 -7.89 20.17
CA VAL A 211 -3.08 -7.48 20.66
C VAL A 211 -2.15 -7.17 19.50
N VAL A 212 -2.08 -8.05 18.49
CA VAL A 212 -1.24 -7.83 17.30
C VAL A 212 -1.73 -6.64 16.50
N PHE A 213 -3.05 -6.47 16.34
CA PHE A 213 -3.64 -5.31 15.69
C PHE A 213 -3.21 -3.99 16.35
N ILE A 214 -3.32 -3.90 17.70
CA ILE A 214 -2.90 -2.72 18.46
C ILE A 214 -1.39 -2.47 18.28
N LEU A 215 -0.56 -3.51 18.37
CA LEU A 215 0.90 -3.39 18.21
C LEU A 215 1.28 -2.86 16.82
N ILE A 216 0.62 -3.31 15.76
CA ILE A 216 0.86 -2.81 14.39
C ILE A 216 0.43 -1.35 14.28
N MET A 217 -0.74 -0.97 14.80
CA MET A 217 -1.20 0.43 14.77
C MET A 217 -0.27 1.35 15.57
N LEU A 218 0.23 0.90 16.73
CA LEU A 218 1.24 1.62 17.52
C LEU A 218 2.55 1.76 16.75
N MET A 219 3.01 0.70 16.08
CA MET A 219 4.23 0.73 15.27
C MET A 219 4.14 1.72 14.12
N ILE A 220 3.01 1.76 13.40
CA ILE A 220 2.73 2.77 12.36
C ILE A 220 2.81 4.17 12.98
N SER A 221 2.20 4.39 14.14
CA SER A 221 2.25 5.68 14.83
C SER A 221 3.66 6.08 15.23
N ILE A 222 4.45 5.16 15.78
CA ILE A 222 5.85 5.40 16.16
C ILE A 222 6.68 5.79 14.92
N ILE A 223 6.50 5.10 13.80
CA ILE A 223 7.17 5.43 12.53
C ILE A 223 6.81 6.86 12.13
N MET A 224 5.53 7.21 12.13
CA MET A 224 5.07 8.51 11.66
C MET A 224 5.47 9.64 12.63
N ILE A 225 5.40 9.43 13.95
CA ILE A 225 5.81 10.42 14.95
C ILE A 225 7.32 10.68 14.88
N ARG A 226 8.14 9.63 14.81
CA ARG A 226 9.59 9.77 14.67
C ARG A 226 10.00 10.53 13.40
N ASN A 227 9.22 10.39 12.35
CA ASN A 227 9.47 11.01 11.05
C ASN A 227 8.50 12.16 10.73
N ILE A 228 7.95 12.83 11.76
CA ILE A 228 6.86 13.81 11.62
C ILE A 228 7.25 15.04 10.77
N ASN A 229 8.53 15.32 10.62
CA ASN A 229 9.06 16.39 9.78
C ASN A 229 9.54 15.91 8.41
N GLN A 230 9.38 14.62 8.09
CA GLN A 230 9.79 14.02 6.82
C GLN A 230 8.55 13.73 5.95
N PRO A 231 8.16 14.67 5.06
CA PRO A 231 6.88 14.60 4.38
C PRO A 231 6.76 13.41 3.42
N TYR A 232 7.87 12.93 2.85
CA TYR A 232 7.86 11.74 2.00
C TYR A 232 7.54 10.46 2.78
N ILE A 233 8.07 10.32 4.00
CA ILE A 233 7.76 9.17 4.87
C ILE A 233 6.30 9.21 5.27
N LEU A 234 5.79 10.38 5.70
CA LEU A 234 4.37 10.53 6.05
C LEU A 234 3.46 10.19 4.86
N ALA A 235 3.76 10.71 3.67
CA ALA A 235 2.98 10.43 2.48
C ALA A 235 2.94 8.93 2.16
N VAL A 236 4.09 8.26 2.14
CA VAL A 236 4.17 6.83 1.85
C VAL A 236 3.44 6.01 2.90
N MET A 237 3.57 6.31 4.19
CA MET A 237 2.85 5.60 5.25
C MET A 237 1.34 5.74 5.11
N VAL A 238 0.84 6.95 4.80
CA VAL A 238 -0.58 7.18 4.53
C VAL A 238 -1.06 6.38 3.31
N ILE A 239 -0.28 6.37 2.23
CA ILE A 239 -0.58 5.61 1.01
C ILE A 239 -0.70 4.12 1.29
N ILE A 240 0.22 3.55 2.08
CA ILE A 240 0.17 2.15 2.49
C ILE A 240 -1.08 1.87 3.32
N CYS A 241 -1.42 2.75 4.27
CA CYS A 241 -2.63 2.61 5.07
C CYS A 241 -3.91 2.66 4.21
N ILE A 242 -3.96 3.51 3.17
CA ILE A 242 -5.07 3.55 2.21
C ILE A 242 -5.15 2.25 1.41
N HIS A 243 -4.02 1.75 0.89
CA HIS A 243 -3.95 0.50 0.15
C HIS A 243 -4.46 -0.69 0.99
N SER A 244 -4.15 -0.70 2.27
CA SER A 244 -4.51 -1.74 3.23
C SER A 244 -6.00 -1.83 3.57
N VAL A 245 -6.80 -0.83 3.17
CA VAL A 245 -8.27 -0.90 3.24
C VAL A 245 -8.79 -2.04 2.37
N MET A 246 -8.18 -2.23 1.20
CA MET A 246 -8.64 -3.15 0.17
C MET A 246 -7.73 -4.36 -0.04
N GLU A 247 -6.49 -4.32 0.44
CA GLU A 247 -5.47 -5.34 0.19
C GLU A 247 -4.85 -5.83 1.50
N HIS A 248 -4.51 -7.12 1.57
CA HIS A 248 -4.07 -7.79 2.81
C HIS A 248 -2.57 -7.69 3.10
N HIS A 249 -1.83 -6.93 2.30
CA HIS A 249 -0.35 -6.93 2.29
C HIS A 249 0.32 -6.09 3.38
N MET A 250 -0.42 -5.39 4.26
CA MET A 250 0.15 -4.53 5.31
C MET A 250 1.12 -5.28 6.25
N PHE A 251 0.87 -6.55 6.52
CA PHE A 251 1.70 -7.37 7.42
C PHE A 251 2.50 -8.45 6.69
N GLU A 252 2.60 -8.36 5.38
CA GLU A 252 3.42 -9.27 4.59
C GLU A 252 4.81 -8.69 4.36
N LEU A 253 5.82 -9.26 5.04
CA LEU A 253 7.22 -8.81 4.92
C LEU A 253 7.75 -8.82 3.47
N PHE A 254 7.18 -9.66 2.62
CA PHE A 254 7.53 -9.69 1.20
C PHE A 254 7.11 -8.40 0.48
N CYS A 255 6.00 -7.81 0.84
CA CYS A 255 5.49 -6.54 0.29
C CYS A 255 5.90 -5.36 1.18
N ASP A 256 5.52 -5.38 2.44
CA ASP A 256 5.64 -4.26 3.35
C ASP A 256 6.93 -4.31 4.17
N VAL A 257 7.97 -3.69 3.63
CA VAL A 257 9.24 -3.47 4.35
C VAL A 257 9.20 -2.25 5.27
N PHE A 258 8.12 -1.46 5.23
CA PHE A 258 8.03 -0.17 5.93
C PHE A 258 7.85 -0.34 7.43
N LEU A 259 7.31 -1.47 7.87
CA LEU A 259 7.25 -1.82 9.29
C LEU A 259 8.65 -2.00 9.92
N MET A 260 9.70 -2.15 9.08
CA MET A 260 11.10 -2.17 9.52
C MET A 260 11.73 -0.78 9.63
N LEU A 261 11.03 0.30 9.23
CA LEU A 261 11.53 1.68 9.31
C LEU A 261 11.99 2.14 10.71
N PRO A 262 11.41 1.68 11.84
CA PRO A 262 11.93 2.02 13.16
C PRO A 262 13.37 1.56 13.40
N PHE A 263 13.80 0.53 12.70
CA PHE A 263 15.15 -0.05 12.81
C PHE A 263 16.11 0.48 11.74
N ALA A 264 15.60 1.20 10.73
CA ALA A 264 16.42 1.80 9.68
C ALA A 264 17.06 3.10 10.17
N LYS A 265 18.39 3.20 10.08
CA LYS A 265 19.09 4.47 10.22
C LYS A 265 18.99 5.20 8.89
N PHE A 266 18.11 6.21 8.81
CA PHE A 266 18.17 7.15 7.69
C PHE A 266 19.33 8.11 7.96
N GLY A 267 20.35 8.06 7.08
CA GLY A 267 21.55 8.90 7.17
C GLY A 267 21.26 10.39 7.02
N VAL A 268 20.63 10.98 8.03
CA VAL A 268 20.53 12.45 8.15
C VAL A 268 21.90 13.05 8.52
N GLU A 269 22.77 12.27 9.16
CA GLU A 269 24.09 12.76 9.60
C GLU A 269 25.18 12.69 8.52
N GLU A 270 25.09 11.81 7.52
CA GLU A 270 26.10 11.76 6.45
C GLU A 270 25.99 12.95 5.49
N ASN A 271 24.77 13.43 5.22
CA ASN A 271 24.58 14.59 4.33
C ASN A 271 25.02 15.92 4.96
N GLU A 272 24.98 16.07 6.28
CA GLU A 272 25.49 17.29 6.95
C GLU A 272 27.01 17.29 7.02
N LYS A 273 27.62 16.13 7.27
CA LYS A 273 29.11 16.00 7.27
C LYS A 273 29.72 16.11 5.87
N GLU A 274 29.03 15.63 4.82
CA GLU A 274 29.49 15.85 3.43
C GLU A 274 29.33 17.32 3.02
N LEU A 275 28.23 17.98 3.38
CA LEU A 275 28.03 19.41 3.10
C LEU A 275 29.01 20.30 3.88
N GLU A 276 29.37 19.92 5.10
CA GLU A 276 30.45 20.64 5.83
C GLU A 276 31.82 20.40 5.20
N LYS A 277 32.13 19.19 4.70
CA LYS A 277 33.40 18.95 3.97
C LYS A 277 33.49 19.79 2.70
N TYR A 278 32.41 19.99 1.96
CA TYR A 278 32.41 20.84 0.76
C TYR A 278 32.50 22.33 1.08
N LYS A 279 32.05 22.78 2.26
CA LYS A 279 32.17 24.19 2.70
C LYS A 279 33.54 24.53 3.25
N VAL A 280 34.34 23.54 3.66
CA VAL A 280 35.69 23.73 4.18
C VAL A 280 36.74 23.72 3.06
N THR A 281 36.38 23.24 1.85
CA THR A 281 37.25 23.12 0.68
C THR A 281 36.95 24.16 -0.42
N SER A 282 36.00 25.06 -0.19
CA SER A 282 35.70 26.23 -1.03
C SER A 282 36.12 27.53 -0.30
#